data_001bfe8ad159e232e6343b74b292e910
#
_entry.id   001bfe8ad159e232e6343b74b292e910
#
_cell.length_a   1.000
_cell.length_b   1.000
_cell.length_c   1.000
_cell.angle_alpha   90.00
_cell.angle_beta   90.00
_cell.angle_gamma   90.00
#
_symmetry.space_group_name_H-M   'P 1'
#
loop_
_entity.id
_entity.type
_entity.pdbx_description
1 polymer ?
#
loop_
_entity_poly.entity_id
_entity_poly.type
_entity_poly.pdbx_seq_one_letter_code
_entity_poly.pdbx_strand_id
1 'polypeptide(L)'
;MTSFSRGDIVLVKFVFADEEGAKQRPGLIVSTARYHQGRRETILAAITSNVGRLLVGDYKIKAWRECGLLYPSIVTGIVRTIKHDMVAGRMGELPASELHAVENKLRESLAL
;
A
#
# COMPACT_ATOMS: atom_id res chain seq x y z
N MET A 1 14.27 -12.47 9.92
CA MET A 1 12.90 -12.25 9.41
C MET A 1 12.66 -10.75 9.23
N THR A 2 12.25 -10.37 8.06
CA THR A 2 11.94 -8.97 7.80
C THR A 2 10.55 -8.66 8.35
N SER A 3 10.46 -7.68 9.21
CA SER A 3 9.18 -7.22 9.75
C SER A 3 8.73 -5.99 9.02
N PHE A 4 7.50 -6.00 8.55
CA PHE A 4 6.85 -4.84 7.96
C PHE A 4 5.75 -4.38 8.90
N SER A 5 5.58 -3.08 9.01
CA SER A 5 4.63 -2.48 9.92
C SER A 5 3.54 -1.72 9.16
N ARG A 6 2.39 -1.60 9.80
CA ARG A 6 1.31 -0.77 9.30
C ARG A 6 1.82 0.64 9.04
N GLY A 7 1.53 1.17 7.85
CA GLY A 7 2.03 2.47 7.41
C GLY A 7 3.31 2.39 6.57
N ASP A 8 3.97 1.24 6.52
CA ASP A 8 5.13 1.07 5.65
C ASP A 8 4.68 1.07 4.19
N ILE A 9 5.49 1.70 3.35
CA ILE A 9 5.37 1.61 1.91
C ILE A 9 6.39 0.58 1.45
N VAL A 10 5.90 -0.46 0.78
CA VAL A 10 6.71 -1.59 0.36
C VAL A 10 6.61 -1.79 -1.14
N LEU A 11 7.63 -2.43 -1.68
CA LEU A 11 7.63 -2.83 -3.08
C LEU A 11 7.15 -4.27 -3.16
N VAL A 12 6.14 -4.51 -3.99
CA VAL A 12 5.45 -5.79 -4.08
C VAL A 12 5.55 -6.33 -5.49
N LYS A 13 5.78 -7.63 -5.59
CA LYS A 13 5.75 -8.34 -6.87
C LYS A 13 4.32 -8.70 -7.19
N PHE A 14 3.74 -8.02 -8.16
CA PHE A 14 2.41 -8.36 -8.67
C PHE A 14 2.55 -9.11 -9.98
N VAL A 15 1.76 -10.17 -10.12
CA VAL A 15 1.60 -10.88 -11.39
C VAL A 15 0.25 -10.47 -11.95
N PHE A 16 0.26 -9.89 -13.14
CA PHE A 16 -0.96 -9.49 -13.86
C PHE A 16 -1.25 -10.54 -14.94
N ALA A 17 -2.53 -10.90 -15.07
CA ALA A 17 -2.93 -11.97 -15.98
C ALA A 17 -2.61 -11.70 -17.45
N ASP A 18 -2.54 -10.43 -17.84
CA ASP A 18 -2.32 -9.98 -19.20
C ASP A 18 -0.89 -9.48 -19.46
N GLU A 19 0.02 -9.68 -18.50
CA GLU A 19 1.40 -9.23 -18.61
C GLU A 19 2.36 -10.40 -18.48
N GLU A 20 3.45 -10.32 -19.25
CA GLU A 20 4.55 -11.27 -19.10
C GLU A 20 5.41 -10.88 -17.91
N GLY A 21 5.62 -11.81 -17.00
CA GLY A 21 6.46 -11.64 -15.83
C GLY A 21 5.80 -10.88 -14.70
N ALA A 22 6.53 -10.73 -13.63
CA ALA A 22 6.10 -10.01 -12.45
C ALA A 22 6.57 -8.56 -12.51
N LYS A 23 5.67 -7.61 -12.26
CA LYS A 23 6.03 -6.21 -12.09
C LYS A 23 6.04 -5.86 -10.62
N GLN A 24 7.02 -5.02 -10.23
CA GLN A 24 7.09 -4.51 -8.87
C GLN A 24 6.33 -3.20 -8.79
N ARG A 25 5.43 -3.09 -7.82
CA ARG A 25 4.60 -1.91 -7.59
C ARG A 25 4.63 -1.55 -6.11
N PRO A 26 4.56 -0.26 -5.78
CA PRO A 26 4.44 0.13 -4.37
C PRO A 26 3.06 -0.18 -3.81
N GLY A 27 3.03 -0.47 -2.52
CA GLY A 27 1.80 -0.66 -1.77
C GLY A 27 1.98 -0.16 -0.35
N LEU A 28 0.87 0.25 0.27
CA LEU A 28 0.84 0.70 1.65
C LEU A 28 0.30 -0.42 2.53
N ILE A 29 1.06 -0.81 3.56
CA ILE A 29 0.60 -1.82 4.50
C ILE A 29 -0.45 -1.18 5.42
N VAL A 30 -1.64 -1.75 5.42
CA VAL A 30 -2.77 -1.26 6.23
C VAL A 30 -3.16 -2.24 7.33
N SER A 31 -2.65 -3.47 7.31
CA SER A 31 -2.93 -4.47 8.33
C SER A 31 -2.04 -4.26 9.56
N THR A 32 -2.54 -4.76 10.70
CA THR A 32 -1.86 -4.60 11.99
C THR A 32 -0.81 -5.69 12.19
N ALA A 33 0.11 -5.46 13.13
CA ALA A 33 1.09 -6.47 13.54
C ALA A 33 0.39 -7.76 14.00
N ARG A 34 -0.73 -7.62 14.69
CA ARG A 34 -1.52 -8.77 15.15
C ARG A 34 -2.04 -9.61 13.98
N TYR A 35 -2.45 -8.94 12.89
CA TYR A 35 -2.87 -9.64 11.67
C TYR A 35 -1.71 -10.41 11.05
N HIS A 36 -0.50 -9.84 11.04
CA HIS A 36 0.68 -10.45 10.44
C HIS A 36 1.17 -11.68 11.21
N GLN A 37 0.98 -11.69 12.53
CA GLN A 37 1.41 -12.81 13.37
C GLN A 37 0.61 -14.07 13.01
N GLY A 38 1.25 -15.12 12.69
CA GLY A 38 0.61 -16.40 12.41
C GLY A 38 0.01 -16.55 11.02
N ARG A 39 -0.13 -15.49 10.23
CA ARG A 39 -0.72 -15.59 8.89
C ARG A 39 0.32 -15.63 7.77
N ARG A 40 1.48 -15.05 7.98
CA ARG A 40 2.50 -14.82 6.94
C ARG A 40 1.94 -14.08 5.73
N GLU A 41 0.94 -13.24 5.97
CA GLU A 41 0.24 -12.44 4.98
C GLU A 41 0.13 -11.02 5.49
N THR A 42 -0.04 -10.09 4.57
CA THR A 42 -0.30 -8.69 4.89
C THR A 42 -1.41 -8.15 3.98
N ILE A 43 -2.18 -7.21 4.50
CA ILE A 43 -3.18 -6.50 3.71
C ILE A 43 -2.56 -5.16 3.31
N LEU A 44 -2.61 -4.85 2.03
CA LEU A 44 -2.10 -3.59 1.54
C LEU A 44 -3.05 -2.92 0.55
N ALA A 45 -2.90 -1.61 0.44
CA ALA A 45 -3.57 -0.81 -0.56
C ALA A 45 -2.57 -0.51 -1.67
N ALA A 46 -2.96 -0.71 -2.91
CA ALA A 46 -2.10 -0.46 -4.06
C ALA A 46 -1.86 1.03 -4.22
N ILE A 47 -0.62 1.40 -4.56
CA ILE A 47 -0.23 2.78 -4.83
C ILE A 47 0.01 2.93 -6.33
N THR A 48 -0.54 3.99 -6.92
CA THR A 48 -0.34 4.29 -8.33
C THR A 48 0.27 5.67 -8.53
N SER A 49 1.11 5.82 -9.56
CA SER A 49 1.62 7.12 -9.99
C SER A 49 0.68 7.80 -10.99
N ASN A 50 -0.40 7.17 -11.37
CA ASN A 50 -1.42 7.79 -12.21
C ASN A 50 -2.30 8.68 -11.33
N VAL A 51 -1.98 9.97 -11.27
CA VAL A 51 -2.66 10.94 -10.40
C VAL A 51 -3.74 11.73 -11.14
N GLY A 52 -4.06 11.33 -12.38
CA GLY A 52 -5.03 12.06 -13.20
C GLY A 52 -6.48 11.91 -12.76
N ARG A 53 -6.77 10.97 -11.87
CA ARG A 53 -8.13 10.68 -11.43
C ARG A 53 -8.13 10.15 -9.99
N LEU A 54 -8.97 10.77 -9.16
CA LEU A 54 -9.24 10.29 -7.80
C LEU A 54 -10.64 9.68 -7.78
N LEU A 55 -10.69 8.42 -7.38
CA LEU A 55 -11.95 7.71 -7.16
C LEU A 55 -12.26 7.67 -5.66
N VAL A 56 -13.48 7.27 -5.30
CA VAL A 56 -13.83 7.07 -3.89
C VAL A 56 -12.88 6.03 -3.28
N GLY A 57 -12.33 6.36 -2.12
CA GLY A 57 -11.36 5.51 -1.45
C GLY A 57 -9.91 5.86 -1.73
N ASP A 58 -9.66 6.70 -2.74
CA ASP A 58 -8.29 7.10 -3.11
C ASP A 58 -7.83 8.29 -2.26
N TYR A 59 -6.53 8.29 -1.95
CA TYR A 59 -5.88 9.39 -1.22
C TYR A 59 -4.60 9.81 -1.94
N LYS A 60 -4.49 11.09 -2.30
CA LYS A 60 -3.28 11.65 -2.91
C LYS A 60 -2.26 11.96 -1.84
N ILE A 61 -1.09 11.32 -1.93
CA ILE A 61 -0.02 11.47 -0.93
C ILE A 61 0.64 12.84 -1.10
N LYS A 62 0.78 13.58 -0.01
CA LYS A 62 1.46 14.89 0.00
C LYS A 62 2.97 14.71 0.12
N ALA A 63 3.42 13.88 1.05
CA ALA A 63 4.83 13.68 1.37
C ALA A 63 5.44 12.51 0.58
N TRP A 64 5.11 12.39 -0.70
CA TRP A 64 5.51 11.22 -1.48
C TRP A 64 7.03 11.05 -1.58
N ARG A 65 7.79 12.14 -1.64
CA ARG A 65 9.27 12.07 -1.70
C ARG A 65 9.84 11.51 -0.39
N GLU A 66 9.36 12.01 0.73
CA GLU A 66 9.80 11.59 2.05
C GLU A 66 9.42 10.13 2.35
N CYS A 67 8.40 9.63 1.65
CA CYS A 67 7.97 8.23 1.77
C CYS A 67 8.81 7.27 0.92
N GLY A 68 9.77 7.76 0.16
CA GLY A 68 10.59 6.93 -0.71
C GLY A 68 9.98 6.63 -2.07
N LEU A 69 8.89 7.31 -2.44
CA LEU A 69 8.28 7.16 -3.76
C LEU A 69 9.01 8.02 -4.79
N LEU A 70 9.01 7.57 -6.03
CA LEU A 70 9.73 8.23 -7.12
C LEU A 70 8.90 9.31 -7.82
N TYR A 71 7.58 9.25 -7.69
CA TYR A 71 6.63 10.11 -8.39
C TYR A 71 5.50 10.52 -7.47
N PRO A 72 4.81 11.64 -7.76
CA PRO A 72 3.53 11.92 -7.10
C PRO A 72 2.62 10.70 -7.23
N SER A 73 1.98 10.31 -6.13
CA SER A 73 1.29 9.02 -6.06
C SER A 73 0.00 9.10 -5.26
N ILE A 74 -0.86 8.14 -5.54
CA ILE A 74 -2.15 7.97 -4.87
C ILE A 74 -2.17 6.60 -4.19
N VAL A 75 -2.57 6.56 -2.92
CA VAL A 75 -2.98 5.30 -2.28
C VAL A 75 -4.41 5.03 -2.75
N THR A 76 -4.58 3.93 -3.47
CA THR A 76 -5.87 3.60 -4.07
C THR A 76 -6.77 2.86 -3.08
N GLY A 77 -8.06 2.80 -3.42
CA GLY A 77 -9.02 1.94 -2.71
C GLY A 77 -8.91 0.47 -3.10
N ILE A 78 -7.90 0.07 -3.87
CA ILE A 78 -7.68 -1.33 -4.22
C ILE A 78 -6.89 -2.00 -3.10
N VAL A 79 -7.57 -2.85 -2.33
CA VAL A 79 -7.01 -3.52 -1.15
C VAL A 79 -6.85 -5.00 -1.46
N ARG A 80 -5.68 -5.53 -1.15
CA ARG A 80 -5.35 -6.93 -1.41
C ARG A 80 -4.60 -7.54 -0.24
N THR A 81 -4.86 -8.82 0.01
CA THR A 81 -4.06 -9.64 0.91
C THR A 81 -3.03 -10.39 0.09
N ILE A 82 -1.77 -10.26 0.48
CA ILE A 82 -0.66 -10.92 -0.21
C ILE A 82 0.20 -11.69 0.78
N LYS A 83 0.94 -12.67 0.28
CA LYS A 83 1.91 -13.40 1.08
C LYS A 83 3.16 -12.54 1.31
N HIS A 84 3.78 -12.69 2.47
CA HIS A 84 4.99 -11.91 2.82
C HIS A 84 6.12 -12.11 1.81
N ASP A 85 6.24 -13.29 1.20
CA ASP A 85 7.29 -13.56 0.22
C ASP A 85 7.11 -12.77 -1.09
N MET A 86 5.95 -12.17 -1.30
CA MET A 86 5.73 -11.28 -2.44
C MET A 86 6.25 -9.87 -2.19
N VAL A 87 6.63 -9.54 -0.97
CA VAL A 87 7.18 -8.23 -0.62
C VAL A 87 8.68 -8.23 -0.92
N ALA A 88 9.10 -7.41 -1.87
CA ALA A 88 10.50 -7.33 -2.27
C ALA A 88 11.33 -6.47 -1.32
N GLY A 89 10.73 -5.47 -0.69
CA GLY A 89 11.45 -4.61 0.26
C GLY A 89 10.62 -3.42 0.71
N ARG A 90 11.17 -2.71 1.69
CA ARG A 90 10.58 -1.50 2.24
C ARG A 90 11.13 -0.28 1.51
N MET A 91 10.24 0.61 1.05
CA MET A 91 10.62 1.86 0.40
C MET A 91 10.69 3.02 1.40
N GLY A 92 9.79 3.04 2.37
CA GLY A 92 9.68 4.10 3.36
C GLY A 92 8.44 3.91 4.20
N GLU A 93 7.96 4.99 4.79
CA GLU A 93 6.71 4.94 5.55
C GLU A 93 5.89 6.21 5.32
N LEU A 94 4.59 6.08 5.42
CA LEU A 94 3.66 7.19 5.30
C LEU A 94 3.60 7.94 6.64
N PRO A 95 3.69 9.28 6.66
CA PRO A 95 3.52 10.03 7.91
C PRO A 95 2.20 9.69 8.58
N ALA A 96 2.18 9.72 9.92
CA ALA A 96 1.01 9.34 10.72
C ALA A 96 -0.25 10.10 10.32
N SER A 97 -0.13 11.39 10.04
CA SER A 97 -1.27 12.22 9.63
C SER A 97 -1.87 11.76 8.30
N GLU A 98 -1.03 11.37 7.37
CA GLU A 98 -1.50 10.88 6.07
C GLU A 98 -2.05 9.45 6.17
N LEU A 99 -1.43 8.62 7.01
CA LEU A 99 -1.97 7.29 7.30
C LEU A 99 -3.39 7.40 7.87
N HIS A 100 -3.60 8.36 8.78
CA HIS A 100 -4.92 8.61 9.35
C HIS A 100 -5.93 9.00 8.25
N ALA A 101 -5.51 9.83 7.29
CA ALA A 101 -6.36 10.21 6.16
C ALA A 101 -6.72 9.00 5.29
N VAL A 102 -5.75 8.09 5.06
CA VAL A 102 -6.01 6.83 4.34
C VAL A 102 -7.00 5.96 5.11
N GLU A 103 -6.85 5.86 6.43
CA GLU A 103 -7.81 5.12 7.27
C GLU A 103 -9.23 5.62 7.09
N ASN A 104 -9.40 6.93 7.05
CA ASN A 104 -10.73 7.53 6.85
C ASN A 104 -11.30 7.16 5.47
N LYS A 105 -10.45 7.09 4.44
CA LYS A 105 -10.87 6.65 3.11
C LYS A 105 -11.28 5.18 3.13
N LEU A 106 -10.56 4.35 3.85
CA LEU A 106 -10.92 2.93 3.99
C LEU A 106 -12.24 2.76 4.75
N ARG A 107 -12.45 3.54 5.81
CA ARG A 107 -13.73 3.51 6.54
C ARG A 107 -14.89 3.89 5.63
N GLU A 108 -14.72 4.93 4.83
CA GLU A 108 -15.73 5.35 3.87
C GLU A 108 -16.05 4.24 2.87
N SER A 109 -15.00 3.64 2.28
CA SER A 109 -15.16 2.60 1.26
C SER A 109 -15.78 1.32 1.80
N LEU A 110 -15.49 0.98 3.05
CA LEU A 110 -15.89 -0.28 3.68
C LEU A 110 -17.05 -0.12 4.66
N ALA A 111 -17.52 1.10 4.86
CA ALA A 111 -18.61 1.43 5.80
C ALA A 111 -18.29 0.99 7.25
N LEU A 112 -17.06 1.25 7.67
CA LEU A 112 -16.61 0.90 9.03
C LEU A 112 -16.73 2.07 9.99
#